data_686da2916c9d9fc3218111dea9a58887
#
_entry.id   686da2916c9d9fc3218111dea9a58887
#
_cell.length_a   1.000
_cell.length_b   1.000
_cell.length_c   1.000
_cell.angle_alpha   90.00
_cell.angle_beta   90.00
_cell.angle_gamma   90.00
#
_symmetry.space_group_name_H-M   'P 1'
#
loop_
_entity.id
_entity.type
_entity.pdbx_description
1 polymer ?
#
loop_
_entity_poly.entity_id
_entity_poly.type
_entity_poly.pdbx_seq_one_letter_code
_entity_poly.pdbx_strand_id
1 'polypeptide(L)'
;MSYAQQDDEPGHSIGKVSTKGDLIVMELDDGALRKANLFDLTGRTLRITPEGSRYRVESRPLRWDSDYGPELIGAGVGLHKFAFPFSGKSWKSFLVGTTGSIRFGASEKEISLDPYGHRDGGIVLDRFEQLAEVADKLIDKAPAICVFLKPRMSGPHYVKELSDRVVITWDLTEPFGGLLDFTWFKTINRFQAVLNRDGSLEMSYKELAAKDAIVGINPVASGVVKPLAVHFSSLSHKDGPFSAVYESFHYLGVPKPQDLSCTILNALGDKFDFLAYYSDFRIDSQEASSPSDGPVGGNVTGIGQTQHDQTPQVLESRCTRSRYQLGFAQPVYVGSNETQESPPEGAPVGSSHDITFYSRQLAEGSPHGMSIPYNYAIGHLGHEVGHRWSAYVSAKINGETIFLGPWPHWAPGLQAPVAFPYSLPTEASTLGGGVWQDNFDGTYTQLRDGYFVPATGYSYLDLYLMGLISAAEVPEFFILKNLVRVGKDTNGRPIFTAERTKVTIQDVIAAEGPRLPDVDHSQRKFNIGIVVVVEHGQSPSHELTERANGIRQKWIEYWETTTGHRASMTANPR
;
A
#
# COMPACT_ATOMS: atom_id res chain seq x y z
N MET A 1 15.61 5.46 19.23
CA MET A 1 16.57 4.52 18.60
C MET A 1 17.04 5.18 17.33
N SER A 2 18.34 5.40 17.18
CA SER A 2 18.89 6.11 16.02
C SER A 2 18.70 5.25 14.77
N TYR A 3 17.93 5.75 13.82
CA TYR A 3 18.00 5.25 12.45
C TYR A 3 19.43 5.49 11.96
N ALA A 4 20.07 4.43 11.52
CA ALA A 4 21.36 4.55 10.85
C ALA A 4 21.14 5.46 9.64
N GLN A 5 21.90 6.56 9.58
CA GLN A 5 22.05 7.36 8.37
C GLN A 5 22.44 6.38 7.24
N GLN A 6 21.51 6.12 6.34
CA GLN A 6 21.88 5.59 5.04
C GLN A 6 22.70 6.67 4.37
N ASP A 7 23.89 6.30 3.94
CA ASP A 7 24.82 7.16 3.22
C ASP A 7 24.08 7.82 2.05
N ASP A 8 23.96 9.13 2.18
CA ASP A 8 23.32 10.03 1.24
C ASP A 8 24.20 10.18 -0.01
N GLU A 9 24.22 9.18 -0.86
CA GLU A 9 24.74 9.34 -2.21
C GLU A 9 23.82 10.28 -3.00
N PRO A 10 24.38 11.23 -3.78
CA PRO A 10 23.56 12.06 -4.65
C PRO A 10 22.78 11.16 -5.61
N GLY A 11 21.48 11.41 -5.77
CA GLY A 11 20.62 10.62 -6.64
C GLY A 11 21.21 10.49 -8.05
N HIS A 12 21.32 9.26 -8.52
CA HIS A 12 21.87 8.96 -9.84
C HIS A 12 20.81 9.21 -10.92
N SER A 13 21.25 9.66 -12.08
CA SER A 13 20.40 9.59 -13.26
C SER A 13 20.25 8.13 -13.65
N ILE A 14 19.00 7.65 -13.74
CA ILE A 14 18.65 6.27 -14.03
C ILE A 14 17.94 6.13 -15.39
N GLY A 15 18.03 7.12 -16.24
CA GLY A 15 17.39 7.08 -17.55
C GLY A 15 17.51 8.36 -18.34
N LYS A 16 16.85 8.36 -19.51
CA LYS A 16 16.77 9.48 -20.41
C LYS A 16 15.40 10.13 -20.33
N VAL A 17 15.38 11.44 -20.25
CA VAL A 17 14.16 12.24 -20.20
C VAL A 17 13.94 12.93 -21.54
N SER A 18 12.74 12.80 -22.07
CA SER A 18 12.27 13.50 -23.25
C SER A 18 10.84 13.99 -23.05
N THR A 19 10.28 14.71 -24.01
CA THR A 19 8.89 15.15 -23.96
C THR A 19 8.13 14.68 -25.19
N LYS A 20 6.88 14.26 -25.02
CA LYS A 20 5.94 13.90 -26.09
C LYS A 20 4.67 14.70 -25.89
N GLY A 21 4.55 15.82 -26.60
CA GLY A 21 3.51 16.82 -26.31
C GLY A 21 3.69 17.42 -24.91
N ASP A 22 2.67 17.29 -24.08
CA ASP A 22 2.69 17.75 -22.67
C ASP A 22 3.02 16.63 -21.67
N LEU A 23 3.43 15.47 -22.15
CA LEU A 23 3.92 14.38 -21.32
C LEU A 23 5.44 14.39 -21.22
N ILE A 24 5.92 14.03 -20.05
CA ILE A 24 7.33 13.68 -19.83
C ILE A 24 7.47 12.19 -20.12
N VAL A 25 8.45 11.82 -20.93
CA VAL A 25 8.77 10.40 -21.18
C VAL A 25 10.13 10.12 -20.56
N MET A 26 10.16 9.15 -19.68
CA MET A 26 11.37 8.67 -19.03
C MET A 26 11.66 7.24 -19.48
N GLU A 27 12.67 7.07 -20.32
CA GLU A 27 13.22 5.78 -20.69
C GLU A 27 14.28 5.39 -19.67
N LEU A 28 14.06 4.30 -18.96
CA LEU A 28 14.98 3.81 -17.95
C LEU A 28 16.27 3.25 -18.58
N ASP A 29 17.38 3.37 -17.90
CA ASP A 29 18.63 2.73 -18.30
C ASP A 29 18.55 1.20 -18.17
N ASP A 30 19.37 0.49 -18.93
CA ASP A 30 19.46 -0.98 -18.80
C ASP A 30 19.95 -1.34 -17.38
N GLY A 31 19.19 -2.21 -16.71
CA GLY A 31 19.46 -2.61 -15.33
C GLY A 31 18.93 -1.65 -14.25
N ALA A 32 18.31 -0.52 -14.61
CA ALA A 32 17.64 0.35 -13.63
C ALA A 32 16.46 -0.34 -12.93
N LEU A 33 15.84 -1.32 -13.60
CA LEU A 33 14.83 -2.19 -13.00
C LEU A 33 15.44 -3.55 -12.69
N ARG A 34 15.18 -4.08 -11.50
CA ARG A 34 15.46 -5.49 -11.22
C ARG A 34 14.53 -6.33 -12.09
N LYS A 35 15.07 -7.30 -12.82
CA LYS A 35 14.27 -8.21 -13.65
C LYS A 35 13.27 -8.98 -12.78
N ALA A 36 12.06 -9.14 -13.28
CA ALA A 36 11.03 -9.91 -12.59
C ALA A 36 11.45 -11.40 -12.46
N ASN A 37 11.12 -11.98 -11.32
CA ASN A 37 11.16 -13.42 -11.06
C ASN A 37 9.79 -13.82 -10.52
N LEU A 38 8.83 -14.05 -11.41
CA LEU A 38 7.45 -14.35 -11.02
C LEU A 38 7.31 -15.79 -10.57
N PHE A 39 6.44 -16.03 -9.58
CA PHE A 39 6.20 -17.35 -9.04
C PHE A 39 5.75 -18.36 -10.11
N ASP A 40 6.54 -19.39 -10.32
CA ASP A 40 6.42 -20.39 -11.39
C ASP A 40 6.21 -21.83 -10.87
N LEU A 41 6.06 -22.01 -9.56
CA LEU A 41 5.90 -23.33 -8.93
C LEU A 41 4.43 -23.76 -8.79
N THR A 42 3.46 -23.04 -9.32
CA THR A 42 2.05 -23.45 -9.30
C THR A 42 1.89 -24.81 -10.01
N GLY A 43 1.14 -25.73 -9.37
CA GLY A 43 1.02 -27.12 -9.87
C GLY A 43 2.22 -28.01 -9.52
N ARG A 44 3.12 -27.56 -8.66
CA ARG A 44 4.33 -28.28 -8.25
C ARG A 44 4.36 -28.52 -6.73
N THR A 45 5.22 -29.47 -6.34
CA THR A 45 5.62 -29.75 -4.96
C THR A 45 7.15 -29.71 -4.88
N LEU A 46 7.69 -28.86 -4.02
CA LEU A 46 9.09 -28.93 -3.62
C LEU A 46 9.22 -29.96 -2.49
N ARG A 47 9.99 -31.01 -2.73
CA ARG A 47 10.40 -31.96 -1.71
C ARG A 47 11.78 -31.60 -1.21
N ILE A 48 11.92 -31.45 0.09
CA ILE A 48 13.17 -31.11 0.77
C ILE A 48 13.54 -32.25 1.71
N THR A 49 14.66 -32.89 1.44
CA THR A 49 15.09 -34.10 2.16
C THR A 49 16.41 -33.81 2.88
N PRO A 50 16.52 -34.11 4.21
CA PRO A 50 17.75 -33.92 4.94
C PRO A 50 18.83 -34.89 4.45
N GLU A 51 20.03 -34.38 4.24
CA GLU A 51 21.26 -35.11 3.96
C GLU A 51 22.35 -34.68 4.96
N GLY A 52 22.41 -35.33 6.11
CA GLY A 52 23.23 -34.91 7.23
C GLY A 52 22.77 -33.54 7.79
N SER A 53 23.63 -32.54 7.75
CA SER A 53 23.31 -31.14 8.15
C SER A 53 22.81 -30.26 7.02
N ARG A 54 22.63 -30.82 5.84
CA ARG A 54 22.20 -30.12 4.63
C ARG A 54 20.88 -30.68 4.11
N TYR A 55 20.34 -30.05 3.09
CA TYR A 55 19.02 -30.40 2.52
C TYR A 55 19.11 -30.48 0.99
N ARG A 56 18.58 -31.55 0.43
CA ARG A 56 18.37 -31.68 -1.01
C ARG A 56 16.98 -31.21 -1.37
N VAL A 57 16.87 -30.40 -2.41
CA VAL A 57 15.61 -29.86 -2.90
C VAL A 57 15.32 -30.45 -4.28
N GLU A 58 14.10 -30.94 -4.47
CA GLU A 58 13.61 -31.48 -5.72
C GLU A 58 12.23 -30.92 -6.05
N SER A 59 12.03 -30.47 -7.29
CA SER A 59 10.71 -30.09 -7.79
C SER A 59 10.02 -31.30 -8.40
N ARG A 60 8.79 -31.58 -7.97
CA ARG A 60 7.96 -32.74 -8.37
C ARG A 60 6.57 -32.30 -8.82
N PRO A 61 5.80 -33.17 -9.52
CA PRO A 61 4.38 -32.93 -9.76
C PRO A 61 3.62 -32.69 -8.45
N LEU A 62 2.56 -31.91 -8.53
CA LEU A 62 1.75 -31.52 -7.36
C LEU A 62 1.30 -32.75 -6.57
N ARG A 63 1.61 -32.76 -5.29
CA ARG A 63 1.04 -33.65 -4.28
C ARG A 63 0.20 -32.84 -3.31
N TRP A 64 -1.06 -33.19 -3.16
CA TRP A 64 -2.01 -32.40 -2.38
C TRP A 64 -2.86 -33.28 -1.48
N ASP A 65 -2.96 -32.93 -0.20
CA ASP A 65 -3.90 -33.57 0.74
C ASP A 65 -5.18 -32.71 0.78
N SER A 66 -6.32 -33.29 0.39
CA SER A 66 -7.61 -32.60 0.36
C SER A 66 -8.31 -32.55 1.71
N ASP A 67 -7.86 -33.35 2.69
CA ASP A 67 -8.34 -33.30 4.06
C ASP A 67 -7.45 -32.38 4.90
N TYR A 68 -7.90 -31.15 5.09
CA TYR A 68 -7.11 -30.10 5.74
C TYR A 68 -7.04 -30.27 7.26
N GLY A 69 -8.00 -31.01 7.87
CA GLY A 69 -8.16 -31.04 9.31
C GLY A 69 -8.83 -29.78 9.88
N PRO A 70 -8.75 -29.55 11.19
CA PRO A 70 -9.35 -28.38 11.83
C PRO A 70 -8.61 -27.08 11.47
N GLU A 71 -9.35 -25.99 11.48
CA GLU A 71 -8.79 -24.66 11.41
C GLU A 71 -7.93 -24.37 12.65
N LEU A 72 -6.75 -23.81 12.43
CA LEU A 72 -5.85 -23.40 13.51
C LEU A 72 -6.27 -22.04 14.04
N ILE A 73 -6.61 -21.99 15.31
CA ILE A 73 -6.89 -20.74 16.01
C ILE A 73 -5.60 -20.29 16.73
N GLY A 74 -5.11 -19.10 16.37
CA GLY A 74 -3.80 -18.63 16.80
C GLY A 74 -2.66 -19.18 15.95
N ALA A 75 -1.42 -19.04 16.39
CA ALA A 75 -0.23 -19.43 15.63
C ALA A 75 0.43 -20.73 16.12
N GLY A 76 0.23 -21.10 17.37
CA GLY A 76 0.95 -22.21 18.01
C GLY A 76 0.44 -23.60 17.61
N VAL A 77 1.36 -24.48 17.19
CA VAL A 77 1.07 -25.88 16.88
C VAL A 77 1.90 -26.78 17.80
N GLY A 78 1.22 -27.65 18.57
CA GLY A 78 1.84 -28.71 19.35
C GLY A 78 1.73 -30.07 18.66
N LEU A 79 2.82 -30.83 18.58
CA LEU A 79 2.85 -32.17 18.05
C LEU A 79 2.75 -33.21 19.20
N HIS A 80 1.81 -34.12 19.09
CA HIS A 80 1.54 -35.16 20.09
C HIS A 80 2.00 -36.54 19.65
N LYS A 81 2.08 -36.80 18.34
CA LYS A 81 2.33 -38.14 17.80
C LYS A 81 3.79 -38.39 17.43
N PHE A 82 4.54 -37.30 17.18
CA PHE A 82 5.97 -37.36 16.90
C PHE A 82 6.67 -36.02 17.22
N ALA A 83 7.97 -35.95 17.00
CA ALA A 83 8.72 -34.69 17.01
C ALA A 83 9.36 -34.50 15.63
N PHE A 84 9.29 -33.30 15.08
CA PHE A 84 9.84 -32.99 13.75
C PHE A 84 11.34 -32.66 13.86
N PRO A 85 12.22 -33.42 13.19
CA PRO A 85 13.65 -33.11 13.17
C PRO A 85 13.94 -31.94 12.22
N PHE A 86 14.43 -30.84 12.75
CA PHE A 86 14.82 -29.68 11.95
C PHE A 86 15.91 -28.89 12.66
N SER A 87 16.89 -28.38 11.94
CA SER A 87 17.96 -27.56 12.54
C SER A 87 18.77 -28.30 13.63
N GLY A 88 19.03 -29.59 13.46
CA GLY A 88 19.76 -30.41 14.44
C GLY A 88 19.03 -30.67 15.76
N LYS A 89 17.74 -30.32 15.85
CA LYS A 89 16.88 -30.52 17.01
C LYS A 89 15.61 -31.27 16.62
N SER A 90 14.93 -31.85 17.62
CA SER A 90 13.62 -32.46 17.48
C SER A 90 12.57 -31.55 18.12
N TRP A 91 11.65 -31.04 17.34
CA TRP A 91 10.67 -30.05 17.74
C TRP A 91 9.31 -30.71 18.01
N LYS A 92 8.75 -30.44 19.17
CA LYS A 92 7.37 -30.83 19.54
C LYS A 92 6.38 -29.69 19.36
N SER A 93 6.85 -28.50 19.06
CA SER A 93 6.01 -27.34 18.80
C SER A 93 6.71 -26.37 17.84
N PHE A 94 5.89 -25.63 17.10
CA PHE A 94 6.32 -24.57 16.21
C PHE A 94 5.19 -23.55 16.03
N LEU A 95 5.51 -22.44 15.39
CA LEU A 95 4.54 -21.40 15.06
C LEU A 95 4.25 -21.42 13.56
N VAL A 96 2.98 -21.23 13.22
CA VAL A 96 2.49 -21.10 11.84
C VAL A 96 2.05 -19.66 11.63
N GLY A 97 2.74 -18.96 10.74
CA GLY A 97 2.40 -17.57 10.39
C GLY A 97 1.25 -17.53 9.38
N THR A 98 0.35 -16.58 9.58
CA THR A 98 -0.73 -16.27 8.61
C THR A 98 -0.17 -15.84 7.25
N THR A 99 1.07 -15.40 7.21
CA THR A 99 1.81 -14.96 6.02
C THR A 99 2.57 -16.09 5.31
N GLY A 100 2.28 -17.36 5.62
CA GLY A 100 2.85 -18.51 4.91
C GLY A 100 4.23 -18.98 5.39
N SER A 101 4.56 -18.82 6.67
CA SER A 101 5.81 -19.29 7.26
C SER A 101 5.59 -20.24 8.45
N ILE A 102 6.60 -21.06 8.73
CA ILE A 102 6.70 -21.92 9.93
C ILE A 102 8.00 -21.52 10.63
N ARG A 103 7.91 -21.26 11.94
CA ARG A 103 9.04 -20.82 12.76
C ARG A 103 9.26 -21.73 13.97
N PHE A 104 10.50 -22.04 14.28
CA PHE A 104 10.89 -22.91 15.38
C PHE A 104 11.61 -22.12 16.46
N GLY A 105 11.11 -22.19 17.70
CA GLY A 105 11.71 -21.50 18.84
C GLY A 105 11.55 -19.98 18.84
N ALA A 106 10.67 -19.45 18.01
CA ALA A 106 10.32 -18.03 17.96
C ALA A 106 9.11 -17.71 18.85
N SER A 107 8.92 -16.46 19.17
CA SER A 107 7.68 -15.95 19.78
C SER A 107 6.68 -15.53 18.69
N GLU A 108 5.39 -15.48 19.04
CA GLU A 108 4.35 -15.01 18.08
C GLU A 108 4.63 -13.58 17.58
N LYS A 109 5.21 -12.74 18.42
CA LYS A 109 5.60 -11.38 18.07
C LYS A 109 6.66 -11.29 16.97
N GLU A 110 7.52 -12.31 16.87
CA GLU A 110 8.61 -12.35 15.89
C GLU A 110 8.19 -12.82 14.50
N ILE A 111 6.97 -13.36 14.36
CA ILE A 111 6.46 -13.84 13.06
C ILE A 111 5.48 -12.89 12.39
N SER A 112 5.10 -11.81 13.04
CA SER A 112 4.26 -10.78 12.45
C SER A 112 5.08 -9.96 11.46
N LEU A 113 4.65 -9.95 10.20
CA LEU A 113 5.13 -9.00 9.20
C LEU A 113 4.19 -7.79 9.21
N ASP A 114 4.57 -6.74 9.94
CA ASP A 114 3.84 -5.48 9.93
C ASP A 114 4.49 -4.53 8.92
N PRO A 115 3.88 -4.30 7.75
CA PRO A 115 4.41 -3.39 6.76
C PRO A 115 4.38 -1.92 7.20
N TYR A 116 3.65 -1.61 8.29
CA TYR A 116 3.48 -0.24 8.76
C TYR A 116 4.25 0.08 10.05
N GLY A 117 4.94 -0.89 10.64
CA GLY A 117 5.78 -0.67 11.83
C GLY A 117 5.03 -0.28 13.11
N HIS A 118 3.72 -0.50 13.17
CA HIS A 118 2.90 0.14 14.18
C HIS A 118 2.67 -0.62 15.47
N ARG A 119 2.92 -1.91 15.51
CA ARG A 119 2.64 -2.68 16.75
C ARG A 119 3.57 -3.88 16.92
N ASP A 120 4.10 -4.03 18.11
CA ASP A 120 4.50 -5.30 18.74
C ASP A 120 5.83 -5.96 18.34
N GLY A 121 6.78 -5.26 17.73
CA GLY A 121 8.14 -5.77 17.56
C GLY A 121 8.30 -6.83 16.47
N GLY A 122 7.38 -6.90 15.51
CA GLY A 122 7.49 -7.69 14.28
C GLY A 122 8.60 -7.18 13.36
N ILE A 123 8.85 -7.90 12.28
CA ILE A 123 9.75 -7.44 11.23
C ILE A 123 9.05 -6.28 10.51
N VAL A 124 9.57 -5.08 10.70
CA VAL A 124 9.15 -3.91 9.97
C VAL A 124 9.80 -3.99 8.60
N LEU A 125 8.99 -4.09 7.56
CA LEU A 125 9.43 -3.81 6.21
C LEU A 125 9.37 -2.30 6.06
N ASP A 126 10.48 -1.68 5.67
CA ASP A 126 10.43 -0.31 5.22
C ASP A 126 9.42 -0.25 4.04
N ARG A 127 8.67 0.82 3.97
CA ARG A 127 7.65 1.06 2.94
C ARG A 127 8.16 0.85 1.51
N PHE A 128 9.45 1.02 1.33
CA PHE A 128 10.15 0.95 0.05
C PHE A 128 11.03 -0.30 -0.11
N GLU A 129 11.16 -1.13 0.93
CA GLU A 129 11.91 -2.38 0.83
C GLU A 129 11.07 -3.44 0.09
N GLN A 130 11.54 -3.85 -1.06
CA GLN A 130 10.96 -4.96 -1.80
C GLN A 130 11.26 -6.29 -1.10
N LEU A 131 10.34 -7.24 -1.16
CA LEU A 131 10.54 -8.59 -0.59
C LEU A 131 11.88 -9.20 -0.98
N ALA A 132 12.35 -8.94 -2.21
CA ALA A 132 13.63 -9.41 -2.70
C ALA A 132 14.83 -8.81 -1.94
N GLU A 133 14.72 -7.58 -1.44
CA GLU A 133 15.81 -6.89 -0.74
C GLU A 133 15.91 -7.30 0.73
N VAL A 134 14.80 -7.73 1.28
CA VAL A 134 14.70 -8.14 2.69
C VAL A 134 14.62 -9.65 2.89
N ALA A 135 14.64 -10.43 1.81
CA ALA A 135 14.55 -11.88 1.90
C ALA A 135 15.58 -12.48 2.86
N ASP A 136 16.81 -12.02 2.78
CA ASP A 136 17.88 -12.42 3.70
C ASP A 136 17.54 -12.11 5.16
N LYS A 137 17.02 -10.92 5.44
CA LYS A 137 16.65 -10.48 6.79
C LYS A 137 15.43 -11.26 7.33
N LEU A 138 14.47 -11.59 6.46
CA LEU A 138 13.26 -12.31 6.84
C LEU A 138 13.51 -13.79 7.14
N ILE A 139 14.43 -14.41 6.41
CA ILE A 139 14.78 -15.81 6.60
C ILE A 139 15.73 -15.99 7.81
N ASP A 140 16.47 -14.96 8.19
CA ASP A 140 17.63 -15.08 9.08
C ASP A 140 17.32 -15.01 10.58
N LYS A 141 16.09 -14.70 11.01
CA LYS A 141 15.79 -14.43 12.43
C LYS A 141 15.62 -15.66 13.34
N ALA A 142 15.21 -16.79 12.79
CA ALA A 142 15.04 -18.05 13.54
C ALA A 142 15.02 -19.22 12.56
N PRO A 143 15.23 -20.47 13.00
CA PRO A 143 15.01 -21.62 12.12
C PRO A 143 13.61 -21.53 11.51
N ALA A 144 13.57 -21.48 10.18
CA ALA A 144 12.38 -21.12 9.44
C ALA A 144 12.15 -21.97 8.19
N ILE A 145 10.88 -22.19 7.89
CA ILE A 145 10.37 -22.71 6.60
C ILE A 145 9.45 -21.63 6.04
N CYS A 146 9.84 -20.99 4.96
CA CYS A 146 9.01 -20.06 4.21
C CYS A 146 8.32 -20.85 3.10
N VAL A 147 7.07 -21.24 3.32
CA VAL A 147 6.32 -22.03 2.33
C VAL A 147 5.88 -21.16 1.18
N PHE A 148 5.32 -20.01 1.49
CA PHE A 148 4.97 -18.93 0.57
C PHE A 148 4.87 -17.65 1.40
N LEU A 149 6.01 -17.16 1.86
CA LEU A 149 6.04 -16.00 2.75
C LEU A 149 5.76 -14.74 1.97
N LYS A 150 4.59 -14.15 2.24
CA LYS A 150 4.15 -12.89 1.65
C LYS A 150 3.43 -12.03 2.69
N PRO A 151 3.79 -10.75 2.84
CA PRO A 151 3.06 -9.82 3.70
C PRO A 151 1.60 -9.64 3.23
N ARG A 152 0.74 -9.19 4.15
CA ARG A 152 -0.67 -8.84 3.88
C ARG A 152 -1.57 -9.97 3.39
N MET A 153 -1.16 -11.20 3.55
CA MET A 153 -2.04 -12.35 3.34
C MET A 153 -2.97 -12.53 4.53
N SER A 154 -4.23 -12.82 4.28
CA SER A 154 -5.22 -13.11 5.32
C SER A 154 -6.12 -14.28 4.93
N GLY A 155 -6.60 -15.02 5.89
CA GLY A 155 -7.51 -16.15 5.66
C GLY A 155 -7.23 -17.34 6.59
N PRO A 156 -8.05 -18.37 6.50
CA PRO A 156 -7.92 -19.54 7.36
C PRO A 156 -6.69 -20.37 7.01
N HIS A 157 -6.12 -20.98 8.01
CA HIS A 157 -5.11 -22.02 7.88
C HIS A 157 -5.47 -23.21 8.78
N TYR A 158 -5.08 -24.39 8.35
CA TYR A 158 -5.55 -25.64 8.89
C TYR A 158 -4.37 -26.53 9.25
N VAL A 159 -4.52 -27.35 10.30
CA VAL A 159 -3.47 -28.27 10.73
C VAL A 159 -4.07 -29.65 11.00
N LYS A 160 -3.44 -30.67 10.39
CA LYS A 160 -3.81 -32.08 10.58
C LYS A 160 -2.58 -32.89 10.96
N GLU A 161 -2.54 -33.39 12.20
CA GLU A 161 -1.48 -34.28 12.68
C GLU A 161 -1.84 -35.74 12.43
N LEU A 162 -1.01 -36.48 11.72
CA LEU A 162 -1.04 -37.92 11.50
C LEU A 162 0.06 -38.60 12.32
N SER A 163 0.14 -39.94 12.25
CA SER A 163 1.13 -40.71 13.02
C SER A 163 2.58 -40.47 12.55
N ASP A 164 2.76 -40.11 11.29
CA ASP A 164 4.03 -40.00 10.59
C ASP A 164 4.33 -38.62 9.99
N ARG A 165 3.35 -37.71 10.01
CA ARG A 165 3.48 -36.38 9.46
C ARG A 165 2.46 -35.40 10.03
N VAL A 166 2.72 -34.11 9.83
CA VAL A 166 1.74 -33.05 10.01
C VAL A 166 1.56 -32.29 8.68
N VAL A 167 0.30 -32.05 8.33
CA VAL A 167 -0.09 -31.30 7.15
C VAL A 167 -0.60 -29.92 7.59
N ILE A 168 -0.07 -28.88 7.00
CA ILE A 168 -0.47 -27.49 7.25
C ILE A 168 -0.95 -26.93 5.92
N THR A 169 -2.18 -26.44 5.89
CA THR A 169 -2.79 -25.88 4.68
C THR A 169 -3.16 -24.43 4.90
N TRP A 170 -2.76 -23.56 3.99
CA TRP A 170 -3.21 -22.19 3.92
C TRP A 170 -4.21 -22.02 2.78
N ASP A 171 -5.34 -21.37 3.08
CA ASP A 171 -6.33 -20.89 2.10
C ASP A 171 -6.47 -19.39 2.28
N LEU A 172 -5.52 -18.66 1.72
CA LEU A 172 -5.35 -17.25 1.97
C LEU A 172 -5.84 -16.40 0.79
N THR A 173 -6.22 -15.19 1.13
CA THR A 173 -6.52 -14.15 0.16
C THR A 173 -5.55 -13.00 0.36
N GLU A 174 -5.14 -12.37 -0.71
CA GLU A 174 -4.44 -11.11 -0.67
C GLU A 174 -5.48 -9.99 -0.68
N PRO A 175 -5.50 -9.09 0.30
CA PRO A 175 -6.36 -7.92 0.22
C PRO A 175 -5.89 -7.06 -0.94
N PHE A 176 -6.79 -6.83 -1.86
CA PHE A 176 -6.55 -6.02 -3.03
C PHE A 176 -6.88 -4.55 -2.70
N GLY A 177 -5.91 -3.67 -2.86
CA GLY A 177 -6.07 -2.24 -2.60
C GLY A 177 -5.71 -1.84 -1.17
N GLY A 178 -4.87 -0.84 -1.04
CA GLY A 178 -4.25 -0.38 0.18
C GLY A 178 -5.19 -0.06 1.34
N LEU A 179 -4.60 0.08 2.48
CA LEU A 179 -5.01 0.67 3.77
C LEU A 179 -6.30 0.21 4.44
N LEU A 180 -7.31 -0.28 3.76
CA LEU A 180 -8.57 -0.70 4.35
C LEU A 180 -8.99 -2.05 3.76
N ASP A 181 -9.38 -2.97 4.62
CA ASP A 181 -9.86 -4.33 4.34
C ASP A 181 -10.97 -4.41 3.26
N PHE A 182 -10.65 -4.13 2.01
CA PHE A 182 -11.57 -4.33 0.89
C PHE A 182 -11.44 -5.75 0.35
N THR A 183 -12.14 -6.66 0.95
CA THR A 183 -12.29 -8.05 0.52
C THR A 183 -13.20 -8.22 -0.69
N TRP A 184 -13.15 -7.33 -1.67
CA TRP A 184 -14.05 -7.39 -2.81
C TRP A 184 -13.58 -8.35 -3.92
N PHE A 185 -12.27 -8.54 -4.04
CA PHE A 185 -11.70 -9.56 -4.93
C PHE A 185 -10.88 -10.53 -4.08
N LYS A 186 -11.38 -11.74 -3.94
CA LYS A 186 -10.64 -12.81 -3.27
C LYS A 186 -9.66 -13.41 -4.27
N THR A 187 -8.43 -12.94 -4.26
CA THR A 187 -7.34 -13.68 -4.89
C THR A 187 -7.10 -14.95 -4.09
N ILE A 188 -7.32 -16.10 -4.71
CA ILE A 188 -7.15 -17.39 -4.03
C ILE A 188 -5.68 -17.77 -4.04
N ASN A 189 -5.14 -18.07 -2.85
CA ASN A 189 -3.78 -18.56 -2.67
C ASN A 189 -3.79 -19.78 -1.76
N ARG A 190 -3.76 -20.99 -2.38
CA ARG A 190 -3.79 -22.28 -1.70
C ARG A 190 -2.47 -22.99 -1.81
N PHE A 191 -1.81 -23.16 -0.69
CA PHE A 191 -0.55 -23.88 -0.58
C PHE A 191 -0.48 -24.68 0.71
N GLN A 192 0.44 -25.64 0.75
CA GLN A 192 0.46 -26.65 1.80
C GLN A 192 1.90 -26.99 2.16
N ALA A 193 2.16 -27.22 3.44
CA ALA A 193 3.38 -27.85 3.92
C ALA A 193 3.09 -29.19 4.56
N VAL A 194 3.93 -30.20 4.30
CA VAL A 194 3.92 -31.49 4.97
C VAL A 194 5.25 -31.70 5.66
N LEU A 195 5.25 -31.76 7.00
CA LEU A 195 6.43 -32.05 7.79
C LEU A 195 6.40 -33.53 8.20
N ASN A 196 7.33 -34.33 7.69
CA ASN A 196 7.38 -35.77 7.92
C ASN A 196 8.26 -36.11 9.15
N ARG A 197 7.95 -37.22 9.80
CA ARG A 197 8.69 -37.71 11.00
C ARG A 197 10.18 -37.93 10.71
N ASP A 198 10.56 -38.25 9.46
CA ASP A 198 11.94 -38.45 9.03
C ASP A 198 12.70 -37.14 8.79
N GLY A 199 12.09 -35.99 9.00
CA GLY A 199 12.65 -34.67 8.78
C GLY A 199 12.54 -34.17 7.35
N SER A 200 12.03 -34.96 6.44
CA SER A 200 11.69 -34.46 5.10
C SER A 200 10.46 -33.56 5.15
N LEU A 201 10.42 -32.57 4.26
CA LEU A 201 9.27 -31.70 4.13
C LEU A 201 8.86 -31.55 2.67
N GLU A 202 7.59 -31.27 2.44
CA GLU A 202 7.02 -30.99 1.13
C GLU A 202 6.30 -29.64 1.19
N MET A 203 6.54 -28.78 0.19
CA MET A 203 5.82 -27.52 0.00
C MET A 203 5.09 -27.59 -1.34
N SER A 204 3.77 -27.56 -1.30
CA SER A 204 2.90 -27.82 -2.44
C SER A 204 2.06 -26.60 -2.79
N TYR A 205 1.96 -26.28 -4.07
CA TYR A 205 1.36 -25.04 -4.58
C TYR A 205 0.22 -25.36 -5.54
N LYS A 206 -1.02 -25.32 -5.06
CA LYS A 206 -2.19 -25.75 -5.85
C LYS A 206 -2.76 -24.64 -6.71
N GLU A 207 -2.97 -23.47 -6.11
CA GLU A 207 -3.63 -22.34 -6.76
C GLU A 207 -3.08 -21.05 -6.15
N LEU A 208 -2.40 -20.26 -6.96
CA LEU A 208 -1.74 -19.05 -6.49
C LEU A 208 -1.97 -17.91 -7.47
N ALA A 209 -2.78 -16.95 -7.06
CA ALA A 209 -2.98 -15.69 -7.77
C ALA A 209 -1.76 -14.75 -7.56
N ALA A 210 -1.23 -14.71 -6.35
CA ALA A 210 -0.03 -13.93 -6.04
C ALA A 210 1.20 -14.49 -6.76
N LYS A 211 2.04 -13.60 -7.28
CA LYS A 211 3.24 -13.95 -8.07
C LYS A 211 4.55 -13.55 -7.39
N ASP A 212 4.48 -12.98 -6.21
CA ASP A 212 5.59 -12.54 -5.39
C ASP A 212 5.53 -13.19 -4.01
N ALA A 213 6.61 -13.78 -3.58
CA ALA A 213 6.76 -14.40 -2.27
C ALA A 213 8.21 -14.81 -2.02
N ILE A 214 8.56 -15.15 -0.81
CA ILE A 214 9.78 -15.84 -0.46
C ILE A 214 9.45 -17.30 -0.17
N VAL A 215 10.14 -18.20 -0.85
CA VAL A 215 10.06 -19.65 -0.64
C VAL A 215 11.41 -20.17 -0.22
N GLY A 216 11.48 -21.04 0.77
CA GLY A 216 12.75 -21.63 1.16
C GLY A 216 12.84 -22.10 2.59
N ILE A 217 14.03 -22.50 2.99
CA ILE A 217 14.35 -22.95 4.35
C ILE A 217 15.62 -22.29 4.87
N ASN A 218 15.60 -21.90 6.12
CA ASN A 218 16.78 -21.59 6.89
C ASN A 218 16.77 -22.36 8.21
N PRO A 219 17.52 -23.47 8.30
CA PRO A 219 17.56 -24.26 9.54
C PRO A 219 18.49 -23.68 10.59
N VAL A 220 19.21 -22.61 10.30
CA VAL A 220 20.25 -22.06 11.21
C VAL A 220 19.80 -20.71 11.76
N ALA A 221 19.99 -20.48 13.04
CA ALA A 221 19.72 -19.18 13.65
C ALA A 221 20.68 -18.10 13.10
N SER A 222 20.21 -16.88 13.10
CA SER A 222 20.81 -15.64 12.59
C SER A 222 22.34 -15.58 12.51
N GLY A 223 22.84 -15.25 11.33
CA GLY A 223 24.25 -14.85 11.11
C GLY A 223 25.26 -15.97 10.94
N VAL A 224 24.87 -17.25 11.09
CA VAL A 224 25.83 -18.38 11.01
C VAL A 224 26.00 -18.91 9.57
N VAL A 225 24.91 -18.90 8.79
CA VAL A 225 24.93 -19.35 7.39
C VAL A 225 24.10 -18.37 6.55
N LYS A 226 24.69 -17.81 5.52
CA LYS A 226 23.94 -16.99 4.56
C LYS A 226 23.12 -17.93 3.65
N PRO A 227 21.78 -17.79 3.60
CA PRO A 227 20.96 -18.57 2.68
C PRO A 227 21.35 -18.34 1.21
N LEU A 228 21.39 -19.41 0.44
CA LEU A 228 21.71 -19.34 -0.99
C LEU A 228 20.45 -19.08 -1.80
N ALA A 229 20.46 -18.02 -2.60
CA ALA A 229 19.42 -17.76 -3.58
C ALA A 229 19.53 -18.73 -4.78
N VAL A 230 18.42 -19.36 -5.16
CA VAL A 230 18.36 -20.32 -6.27
C VAL A 230 17.07 -20.11 -7.07
N HIS A 231 16.96 -20.76 -8.22
CA HIS A 231 15.70 -20.92 -8.98
C HIS A 231 15.22 -22.36 -8.84
N PHE A 232 14.19 -22.59 -8.04
CA PHE A 232 13.69 -23.94 -7.72
C PHE A 232 13.18 -24.69 -8.94
N SER A 233 12.61 -24.00 -9.92
CA SER A 233 12.13 -24.61 -11.15
C SER A 233 13.25 -25.17 -12.04
N SER A 234 14.46 -24.64 -11.92
CA SER A 234 15.64 -25.04 -12.70
C SER A 234 16.62 -25.96 -11.98
N LEU A 235 16.37 -26.26 -10.67
CA LEU A 235 17.26 -27.15 -9.92
C LEU A 235 17.27 -28.56 -10.50
N SER A 236 18.48 -29.10 -10.63
CA SER A 236 18.77 -30.46 -11.01
C SER A 236 19.26 -31.31 -9.83
N HIS A 237 19.30 -32.63 -9.99
CA HIS A 237 19.87 -33.54 -8.99
C HIS A 237 21.34 -33.27 -8.65
N LYS A 238 22.06 -32.52 -9.47
CA LYS A 238 23.47 -32.18 -9.27
C LYS A 238 23.61 -30.93 -8.35
N ASP A 239 22.55 -30.18 -8.19
CA ASP A 239 22.55 -28.97 -7.37
C ASP A 239 22.28 -29.31 -5.90
N GLY A 240 23.09 -28.78 -5.02
CA GLY A 240 22.99 -29.06 -3.59
C GLY A 240 23.83 -30.29 -3.14
N PRO A 241 23.65 -30.75 -1.88
CA PRO A 241 22.70 -30.28 -0.88
C PRO A 241 23.08 -28.91 -0.27
N PHE A 242 22.07 -28.14 0.15
CA PHE A 242 22.16 -26.77 0.65
C PHE A 242 22.11 -26.71 2.18
N SER A 243 22.85 -25.80 2.81
CA SER A 243 22.76 -25.54 4.24
C SER A 243 21.53 -24.68 4.58
N ALA A 244 21.25 -23.69 3.77
CA ALA A 244 20.06 -22.87 3.75
C ALA A 244 19.81 -22.42 2.30
N VAL A 245 18.55 -22.34 1.87
CA VAL A 245 18.23 -22.06 0.46
C VAL A 245 16.89 -21.34 0.35
N TYR A 246 16.82 -20.40 -0.55
CA TYR A 246 15.57 -19.70 -0.84
C TYR A 246 15.49 -19.25 -2.30
N GLU A 247 14.27 -18.93 -2.72
CA GLU A 247 13.98 -18.17 -3.91
C GLU A 247 13.09 -16.99 -3.53
N SER A 248 13.44 -15.81 -4.04
CA SER A 248 12.62 -14.62 -3.92
C SER A 248 11.91 -14.39 -5.25
N PHE A 249 10.60 -14.54 -5.20
CA PHE A 249 9.73 -14.24 -6.33
C PHE A 249 9.26 -12.79 -6.20
N HIS A 250 9.40 -12.02 -7.27
CA HIS A 250 9.08 -10.58 -7.26
C HIS A 250 8.78 -10.09 -8.67
N TYR A 251 8.01 -9.02 -8.74
CA TYR A 251 7.82 -8.28 -9.98
C TYR A 251 9.09 -7.49 -10.36
N LEU A 252 9.02 -6.76 -11.45
CA LEU A 252 10.05 -5.79 -11.79
C LEU A 252 10.31 -4.87 -10.60
N GLY A 253 11.56 -4.69 -10.25
CA GLY A 253 11.91 -3.81 -9.14
C GLY A 253 11.70 -2.35 -9.53
N VAL A 254 11.28 -1.53 -8.57
CA VAL A 254 11.10 -0.09 -8.76
C VAL A 254 12.42 0.63 -8.50
N PRO A 255 12.83 1.56 -9.35
CA PRO A 255 13.86 2.51 -8.98
C PRO A 255 13.40 3.31 -7.76
N LYS A 256 14.32 3.75 -6.94
CA LYS A 256 13.97 4.64 -5.84
C LYS A 256 13.23 5.87 -6.39
N PRO A 257 12.10 6.27 -5.80
CA PRO A 257 11.36 7.45 -6.26
C PRO A 257 12.23 8.70 -6.37
N GLN A 258 13.22 8.84 -5.50
CA GLN A 258 14.21 9.92 -5.55
C GLN A 258 15.02 9.92 -6.84
N ASP A 259 15.47 8.76 -7.31
CA ASP A 259 16.26 8.64 -8.54
C ASP A 259 15.43 8.99 -9.78
N LEU A 260 14.14 8.60 -9.79
CA LEU A 260 13.20 9.01 -10.83
C LEU A 260 13.05 10.53 -10.87
N SER A 261 12.77 11.15 -9.72
CA SER A 261 12.59 12.58 -9.61
C SER A 261 13.86 13.33 -9.94
N CYS A 262 15.01 12.88 -9.42
CA CYS A 262 16.30 13.46 -9.72
C CYS A 262 16.59 13.47 -11.22
N THR A 263 16.35 12.36 -11.88
CA THR A 263 16.57 12.24 -13.33
C THR A 263 15.73 13.25 -14.10
N ILE A 264 14.46 13.43 -13.72
CA ILE A 264 13.56 14.39 -14.37
C ILE A 264 13.96 15.83 -14.07
N LEU A 265 14.20 16.15 -12.80
CA LEU A 265 14.53 17.52 -12.39
C LEU A 265 15.89 17.98 -12.92
N ASN A 266 16.86 17.07 -13.00
CA ASN A 266 18.15 17.37 -13.64
C ASN A 266 18.00 17.66 -15.14
N ALA A 267 17.08 16.97 -15.82
CA ALA A 267 16.86 17.14 -17.26
C ALA A 267 16.00 18.37 -17.60
N LEU A 268 14.97 18.65 -16.81
CA LEU A 268 13.94 19.65 -17.12
C LEU A 268 13.96 20.88 -16.22
N GLY A 269 14.74 20.84 -15.14
CA GLY A 269 14.76 21.87 -14.10
C GLY A 269 13.67 21.68 -13.04
N ASP A 270 13.87 22.34 -11.90
CA ASP A 270 12.97 22.31 -10.75
C ASP A 270 11.81 23.30 -10.94
N LYS A 271 10.79 22.89 -11.67
CA LYS A 271 9.61 23.70 -12.00
C LYS A 271 8.28 22.99 -11.73
N PHE A 272 8.33 21.80 -11.14
CA PHE A 272 7.15 21.00 -10.83
C PHE A 272 6.87 21.02 -9.33
N ASP A 273 5.62 21.24 -8.98
CA ASP A 273 5.13 21.02 -7.60
C ASP A 273 4.86 19.56 -7.34
N PHE A 274 4.54 18.78 -8.38
CA PHE A 274 4.23 17.37 -8.33
C PHE A 274 4.75 16.65 -9.56
N LEU A 275 5.08 15.37 -9.40
CA LEU A 275 5.40 14.45 -10.49
C LEU A 275 4.52 13.20 -10.35
N ALA A 276 3.70 12.90 -11.35
CA ALA A 276 2.86 11.72 -11.39
C ALA A 276 3.41 10.72 -12.42
N TYR A 277 3.69 9.49 -11.99
CA TYR A 277 4.33 8.47 -12.81
C TYR A 277 3.33 7.43 -13.30
N TYR A 278 3.41 7.06 -14.57
CA TYR A 278 2.57 6.06 -15.22
C TYR A 278 3.43 5.11 -16.05
N SER A 279 3.10 3.82 -16.03
CA SER A 279 3.77 2.80 -16.83
C SER A 279 2.76 1.79 -17.38
N ASP A 280 3.11 1.06 -18.43
CA ASP A 280 2.33 -0.06 -18.98
C ASP A 280 2.89 -1.43 -18.55
N PHE A 281 3.83 -1.44 -17.63
CA PHE A 281 4.36 -2.64 -17.00
C PHE A 281 4.12 -2.58 -15.49
N ARG A 282 3.93 -3.74 -14.89
CA ARG A 282 3.75 -3.85 -13.45
C ARG A 282 5.07 -3.67 -12.74
N ILE A 283 5.13 -2.68 -11.89
CA ILE A 283 6.24 -2.42 -10.99
C ILE A 283 5.85 -3.03 -9.64
N ASP A 284 6.78 -3.74 -8.99
CA ASP A 284 6.55 -4.23 -7.64
C ASP A 284 6.51 -3.05 -6.68
N SER A 285 5.32 -2.54 -6.49
CA SER A 285 5.07 -1.64 -5.37
C SER A 285 4.12 -2.37 -4.45
N GLN A 286 4.58 -2.84 -3.33
CA GLN A 286 3.70 -3.35 -2.29
C GLN A 286 2.68 -2.31 -1.83
N GLU A 287 2.86 -1.08 -2.27
CA GLU A 287 1.96 0.02 -2.07
C GLU A 287 1.91 0.90 -3.31
N ALA A 288 0.81 0.85 -4.00
CA ALA A 288 0.48 1.80 -5.05
C ALA A 288 0.09 3.17 -4.47
N SER A 289 0.58 3.53 -3.32
CA SER A 289 0.13 4.73 -2.66
C SER A 289 1.26 5.47 -1.99
N SER A 290 1.28 6.68 -2.28
CA SER A 290 1.79 7.76 -1.52
C SER A 290 3.21 7.82 -1.18
N PRO A 291 3.77 8.87 -1.43
CA PRO A 291 4.63 9.28 -0.37
C PRO A 291 4.82 10.73 -0.17
N SER A 292 3.80 11.37 0.13
CA SER A 292 4.00 12.57 0.89
C SER A 292 3.65 12.27 2.33
N ASP A 293 4.47 11.50 2.98
CA ASP A 293 4.27 11.16 4.37
C ASP A 293 4.50 12.31 5.34
N GLY A 294 4.55 13.51 4.84
CA GLY A 294 4.73 14.66 5.69
C GLY A 294 4.12 15.92 5.12
N PRO A 295 3.67 16.81 5.99
CA PRO A 295 3.24 18.14 5.59
C PRO A 295 4.37 18.86 4.87
N VAL A 296 4.00 19.83 4.06
CA VAL A 296 4.95 20.67 3.32
C VAL A 296 5.99 21.25 4.26
N GLY A 297 7.24 20.93 4.04
CA GLY A 297 8.34 21.52 4.79
C GLY A 297 8.54 23.03 4.47
N GLY A 298 9.47 23.65 5.14
CA GLY A 298 9.85 25.03 4.88
C GLY A 298 9.02 26.03 5.66
N ASN A 299 8.46 27.04 4.97
CA ASN A 299 7.76 28.15 5.62
C ASN A 299 6.27 27.89 5.87
N VAL A 300 5.77 26.68 5.63
CA VAL A 300 4.38 26.33 5.89
C VAL A 300 4.25 25.80 7.30
N THR A 301 3.36 26.40 8.08
CA THR A 301 3.06 26.02 9.48
C THR A 301 1.56 25.87 9.71
N GLY A 302 1.16 25.29 10.84
CA GLY A 302 -0.24 25.11 11.18
C GLY A 302 -0.93 23.98 10.43
N ILE A 303 -0.18 22.99 9.96
CA ILE A 303 -0.67 21.82 9.19
C ILE A 303 -0.28 20.48 9.82
N GLY A 304 -0.04 20.45 11.15
CA GLY A 304 0.24 19.22 11.88
C GLY A 304 1.72 18.85 12.00
N GLN A 305 2.62 19.81 11.92
CA GLN A 305 4.06 19.58 12.00
C GLN A 305 4.52 18.93 13.30
N THR A 306 3.84 19.20 14.42
CA THR A 306 4.19 18.66 15.74
C THR A 306 4.07 17.15 15.84
N GLN A 307 3.27 16.52 14.98
CA GLN A 307 3.13 15.07 14.92
C GLN A 307 4.11 14.39 13.98
N HIS A 308 4.70 15.16 13.07
CA HIS A 308 5.57 14.68 12.00
C HIS A 308 7.04 15.05 12.20
N ASP A 309 7.42 15.64 13.31
CA ASP A 309 8.82 15.95 13.67
C ASP A 309 9.76 14.72 13.66
N GLN A 310 9.21 13.53 13.45
CA GLN A 310 9.99 12.31 13.35
C GLN A 310 10.42 11.96 11.91
N THR A 311 9.92 12.67 10.89
CA THR A 311 10.24 12.38 9.48
C THR A 311 10.58 13.57 8.59
N PRO A 312 11.03 14.73 9.06
CA PRO A 312 11.33 15.86 8.18
C PRO A 312 12.50 15.63 7.23
N GLN A 313 13.28 14.58 7.44
CA GLN A 313 14.57 14.36 6.76
C GLN A 313 14.46 13.60 5.44
N VAL A 314 13.35 12.94 5.18
CA VAL A 314 13.21 12.06 3.99
C VAL A 314 12.98 12.86 2.70
N LEU A 315 12.59 14.12 2.80
CA LEU A 315 12.14 14.91 1.66
C LEU A 315 13.14 15.96 1.16
N GLU A 316 14.28 16.12 1.78
CA GLU A 316 15.38 16.86 1.20
C GLU A 316 16.14 15.98 0.20
N SER A 317 15.53 15.71 -0.95
CA SER A 317 16.30 15.10 -2.02
C SER A 317 17.40 16.08 -2.44
N ARG A 318 18.63 15.63 -2.47
CA ARG A 318 19.79 16.43 -2.91
C ARG A 318 19.70 16.87 -4.36
N CYS A 319 18.74 16.35 -5.10
CA CYS A 319 18.52 16.66 -6.51
C CYS A 319 17.64 17.86 -6.72
N THR A 320 17.00 18.36 -5.68
CA THR A 320 16.03 19.42 -5.84
C THR A 320 16.39 20.60 -4.97
N ARG A 321 16.35 21.77 -5.59
CA ARG A 321 16.49 23.03 -4.89
C ARG A 321 15.18 23.51 -4.27
N SER A 322 14.06 22.89 -4.64
CA SER A 322 12.74 23.23 -4.16
C SER A 322 12.44 22.49 -2.86
N ARG A 323 12.13 23.24 -1.84
CA ARG A 323 11.68 22.73 -0.53
C ARG A 323 10.27 22.13 -0.57
N TYR A 324 9.60 22.20 -1.72
CA TYR A 324 8.22 21.78 -1.92
C TYR A 324 8.11 20.42 -2.58
N GLN A 325 9.17 19.65 -2.45
CA GLN A 325 9.19 18.39 -3.07
C GLN A 325 8.28 17.43 -2.40
N LEU A 326 7.57 16.89 -3.30
CA LEU A 326 7.16 15.52 -3.37
C LEU A 326 5.81 15.27 -2.74
N GLY A 327 4.81 15.80 -3.40
CA GLY A 327 3.72 14.90 -3.62
C GLY A 327 4.19 13.92 -4.70
N PHE A 328 4.74 12.79 -4.38
CA PHE A 328 4.78 11.70 -5.31
C PHE A 328 3.36 11.22 -5.48
N ALA A 329 2.73 11.62 -6.55
CA ALA A 329 1.79 10.70 -7.09
C ALA A 329 2.66 9.52 -7.52
N GLN A 330 2.53 8.41 -6.88
CA GLN A 330 3.21 7.19 -7.22
C GLN A 330 2.98 6.83 -8.66
N PRO A 331 3.84 6.00 -9.25
CA PRO A 331 3.52 5.37 -10.49
C PRO A 331 2.14 4.75 -10.33
N VAL A 332 1.13 5.44 -10.83
CA VAL A 332 -0.18 4.86 -10.97
C VAL A 332 0.00 3.85 -12.08
N TYR A 333 0.07 2.61 -11.66
CA TYR A 333 0.11 1.48 -12.55
C TYR A 333 -1.14 1.50 -13.43
N VAL A 334 -0.93 1.84 -14.67
CA VAL A 334 -1.95 1.66 -15.71
C VAL A 334 -1.69 0.28 -16.31
N GLY A 335 -2.03 -0.77 -15.53
CA GLY A 335 -1.77 -2.15 -15.91
C GLY A 335 -2.47 -2.54 -17.19
N SER A 336 -1.69 -2.91 -18.18
CA SER A 336 -2.17 -3.55 -19.41
C SER A 336 -2.35 -5.05 -19.27
N ASN A 337 -1.84 -5.67 -18.21
CA ASN A 337 -1.72 -7.12 -18.09
C ASN A 337 -2.53 -7.78 -16.99
N GLU A 338 -3.28 -7.05 -16.22
CA GLU A 338 -4.40 -7.70 -15.59
C GLU A 338 -5.39 -7.93 -16.73
N THR A 339 -5.36 -9.17 -17.23
CA THR A 339 -6.37 -9.67 -18.14
C THR A 339 -7.69 -9.02 -17.76
N GLN A 340 -8.33 -8.42 -18.73
CA GLN A 340 -9.68 -7.91 -18.65
C GLN A 340 -10.65 -9.01 -18.21
N GLU A 341 -10.45 -9.56 -17.05
CA GLU A 341 -11.52 -10.20 -16.33
C GLU A 341 -12.39 -9.05 -15.87
N SER A 342 -13.43 -8.83 -16.62
CA SER A 342 -14.54 -7.99 -16.19
C SER A 342 -14.80 -8.32 -14.73
N PRO A 343 -14.85 -7.34 -13.83
CA PRO A 343 -15.14 -7.63 -12.43
C PRO A 343 -16.40 -8.49 -12.41
N PRO A 344 -16.46 -9.51 -11.55
CA PRO A 344 -17.60 -10.40 -11.49
C PRO A 344 -18.88 -9.58 -11.35
N GLU A 345 -19.95 -10.01 -12.01
CA GLU A 345 -21.25 -9.34 -11.98
C GLU A 345 -21.66 -9.07 -10.53
N GLY A 346 -21.85 -7.80 -10.17
CA GLY A 346 -22.11 -7.39 -8.79
C GLY A 346 -20.88 -6.95 -7.97
N ALA A 347 -19.68 -6.92 -8.56
CA ALA A 347 -18.52 -6.33 -7.90
C ALA A 347 -18.78 -4.83 -7.68
N PRO A 348 -18.52 -4.32 -6.47
CA PRO A 348 -18.71 -2.89 -6.23
C PRO A 348 -17.70 -2.10 -7.04
N VAL A 349 -18.18 -0.96 -7.47
CA VAL A 349 -17.41 0.08 -8.16
C VAL A 349 -16.28 0.52 -7.22
N GLY A 350 -15.05 0.05 -7.43
CA GLY A 350 -13.97 0.33 -6.47
C GLY A 350 -12.64 -0.37 -6.75
N SER A 351 -12.53 -1.17 -7.81
CA SER A 351 -11.22 -1.75 -8.12
C SER A 351 -10.34 -0.75 -8.84
N SER A 352 -9.10 -0.64 -8.39
CA SER A 352 -8.07 0.27 -8.89
C SER A 352 -7.63 0.03 -10.35
N HIS A 353 -8.26 -0.88 -11.06
CA HIS A 353 -7.68 -1.50 -12.23
C HIS A 353 -8.14 -0.97 -13.58
N ASP A 354 -9.18 -0.16 -13.64
CA ASP A 354 -9.64 0.34 -14.93
C ASP A 354 -10.19 1.76 -14.90
N ILE A 355 -9.39 2.68 -15.43
CA ILE A 355 -9.82 4.06 -15.72
C ILE A 355 -11.03 4.05 -16.65
N THR A 356 -11.11 3.12 -17.59
CA THR A 356 -12.21 2.97 -18.54
C THR A 356 -13.48 2.46 -17.87
N PHE A 357 -13.37 1.56 -16.93
CA PHE A 357 -14.50 1.00 -16.20
C PHE A 357 -15.25 2.08 -15.41
N TYR A 358 -14.54 2.93 -14.71
CA TYR A 358 -15.14 4.03 -13.96
C TYR A 358 -15.77 5.10 -14.82
N SER A 359 -15.11 5.49 -15.91
CA SER A 359 -15.66 6.46 -16.83
C SER A 359 -16.95 5.98 -17.46
N ARG A 360 -17.10 4.69 -17.71
CA ARG A 360 -18.31 4.08 -18.28
C ARG A 360 -19.45 4.02 -17.26
N GLN A 361 -19.22 3.55 -16.04
CA GLN A 361 -20.27 3.47 -15.03
C GLN A 361 -20.77 4.84 -14.55
N LEU A 362 -19.90 5.83 -14.47
CA LEU A 362 -20.29 7.20 -14.12
C LEU A 362 -21.04 7.88 -15.25
N ALA A 363 -20.76 7.54 -16.51
CA ALA A 363 -21.52 8.04 -17.66
C ALA A 363 -22.91 7.39 -17.78
N GLU A 364 -23.07 6.14 -17.36
CA GLU A 364 -24.29 5.35 -17.57
C GLU A 364 -25.30 5.39 -16.43
N GLY A 365 -25.03 6.07 -15.32
CA GLY A 365 -26.04 6.10 -14.27
C GLY A 365 -25.60 6.37 -12.86
N SER A 366 -24.64 7.23 -12.65
CA SER A 366 -24.46 7.77 -11.30
C SER A 366 -25.78 8.45 -10.86
N PRO A 367 -26.40 8.00 -9.76
CA PRO A 367 -27.63 8.63 -9.28
C PRO A 367 -27.45 10.09 -8.88
N HIS A 368 -26.25 10.64 -9.01
CA HIS A 368 -25.87 11.96 -8.51
C HIS A 368 -25.58 13.00 -9.59
N GLY A 369 -25.72 12.69 -10.88
CA GLY A 369 -25.58 13.68 -11.96
C GLY A 369 -24.28 14.48 -11.87
N MET A 370 -23.14 13.84 -11.57
CA MET A 370 -21.89 14.52 -11.32
C MET A 370 -21.37 15.19 -12.57
N SER A 371 -21.26 16.50 -12.52
CA SER A 371 -20.59 17.32 -13.54
C SER A 371 -19.05 17.30 -13.46
N ILE A 372 -18.49 16.61 -12.45
CA ILE A 372 -17.05 16.51 -12.29
C ILE A 372 -16.55 15.36 -13.13
N PRO A 373 -15.47 15.56 -13.92
CA PRO A 373 -14.81 14.47 -14.64
C PRO A 373 -14.12 13.56 -13.65
N TYR A 374 -14.89 12.63 -13.13
CA TYR A 374 -14.48 11.79 -12.04
C TYR A 374 -14.17 10.38 -12.54
N ASN A 375 -12.99 9.90 -12.25
CA ASN A 375 -12.63 8.51 -12.31
C ASN A 375 -11.69 8.18 -11.15
N TYR A 376 -11.48 6.91 -10.87
CA TYR A 376 -10.65 6.46 -9.77
C TYR A 376 -9.24 7.05 -9.83
N ALA A 377 -8.61 7.08 -10.99
CA ALA A 377 -7.27 7.62 -11.16
C ALA A 377 -7.18 9.11 -10.78
N ILE A 378 -8.19 9.88 -11.12
CA ILE A 378 -8.26 11.30 -10.78
C ILE A 378 -8.53 11.50 -9.29
N GLY A 379 -9.48 10.74 -8.73
CA GLY A 379 -9.76 10.79 -7.28
C GLY A 379 -8.56 10.35 -6.45
N HIS A 380 -7.86 9.30 -6.90
CA HIS A 380 -6.62 8.85 -6.26
C HIS A 380 -5.50 9.88 -6.35
N LEU A 381 -5.30 10.48 -7.53
CA LEU A 381 -4.33 11.58 -7.68
C LEU A 381 -4.69 12.78 -6.77
N GLY A 382 -5.99 13.09 -6.63
CA GLY A 382 -6.48 14.11 -5.70
C GLY A 382 -6.17 13.78 -4.24
N HIS A 383 -6.35 12.52 -3.87
CA HIS A 383 -6.00 12.00 -2.55
C HIS A 383 -4.50 12.19 -2.26
N GLU A 384 -3.64 11.70 -3.14
CA GLU A 384 -2.19 11.76 -2.97
C GLU A 384 -1.66 13.21 -2.96
N VAL A 385 -2.16 14.05 -3.85
CA VAL A 385 -1.81 15.49 -3.84
C VAL A 385 -2.27 16.18 -2.55
N GLY A 386 -3.42 15.77 -2.02
CA GLY A 386 -3.97 16.30 -0.77
C GLY A 386 -3.09 16.02 0.45
N HIS A 387 -2.39 14.89 0.47
CA HIS A 387 -1.47 14.55 1.55
C HIS A 387 -0.33 15.55 1.75
N ARG A 388 -0.04 16.40 0.77
CA ARG A 388 0.92 17.48 0.93
C ARG A 388 0.58 18.42 2.11
N TRP A 389 -0.69 18.55 2.48
CA TRP A 389 -1.13 19.49 3.51
C TRP A 389 -2.01 18.87 4.58
N SER A 390 -2.76 17.84 4.24
CA SER A 390 -3.93 17.41 5.02
C SER A 390 -3.75 16.07 5.70
N ALA A 391 -4.61 15.91 6.69
CA ALA A 391 -4.88 14.79 7.56
C ALA A 391 -3.86 14.57 8.69
N TYR A 392 -3.11 15.60 9.06
CA TYR A 392 -2.10 15.48 10.12
C TYR A 392 -2.37 16.35 11.36
N VAL A 393 -3.52 17.01 11.44
CA VAL A 393 -3.78 17.99 12.48
C VAL A 393 -4.58 17.43 13.65
N SER A 394 -4.38 18.07 14.80
CA SER A 394 -5.14 17.90 16.02
C SER A 394 -6.03 19.10 16.29
N ALA A 395 -6.98 18.94 17.22
CA ALA A 395 -7.75 20.02 17.81
C ALA A 395 -7.55 20.03 19.33
N LYS A 396 -7.47 21.22 19.94
CA LYS A 396 -7.38 21.38 21.39
C LYS A 396 -8.73 21.82 21.95
N ILE A 397 -9.43 20.90 22.61
CA ILE A 397 -10.79 21.08 23.09
C ILE A 397 -10.81 20.88 24.61
N ASN A 398 -11.25 21.88 25.37
CA ASN A 398 -11.29 21.83 26.83
C ASN A 398 -9.96 21.43 27.50
N GLY A 399 -8.83 21.76 26.87
CA GLY A 399 -7.50 21.44 27.39
C GLY A 399 -6.97 20.07 26.93
N GLU A 400 -7.79 19.24 26.30
CA GLU A 400 -7.39 17.96 25.70
C GLU A 400 -7.04 18.11 24.22
N THR A 401 -6.04 17.38 23.78
CA THR A 401 -5.67 17.28 22.37
C THR A 401 -6.33 16.06 21.74
N ILE A 402 -7.08 16.29 20.67
CA ILE A 402 -7.81 15.27 19.92
C ILE A 402 -7.24 15.20 18.52
N PHE A 403 -6.80 14.03 18.11
CA PHE A 403 -6.38 13.80 16.73
C PHE A 403 -7.59 13.75 15.81
N LEU A 404 -7.55 14.53 14.74
CA LEU A 404 -8.59 14.55 13.73
C LEU A 404 -8.32 13.54 12.60
N GLY A 405 -7.07 13.18 12.42
CA GLY A 405 -6.63 12.14 11.48
C GLY A 405 -5.65 11.20 12.16
N PRO A 406 -6.04 9.93 12.46
CA PRO A 406 -5.16 9.03 13.19
C PRO A 406 -3.93 8.62 12.38
N TRP A 407 -3.89 8.82 11.07
CA TRP A 407 -2.72 8.68 10.20
C TRP A 407 -3.04 8.18 8.79
N PRO A 408 -2.49 8.74 7.80
CA PRO A 408 -2.45 10.13 7.32
C PRO A 408 -3.81 10.58 6.77
N HIS A 409 -4.88 9.98 7.22
CA HIS A 409 -6.25 10.18 6.76
C HIS A 409 -7.12 10.75 7.87
N TRP A 410 -8.19 11.43 7.50
CA TRP A 410 -9.18 11.87 8.47
C TRP A 410 -9.84 10.69 9.19
N ALA A 411 -10.05 10.81 10.48
CA ALA A 411 -10.74 9.79 11.26
C ALA A 411 -12.11 9.48 10.67
N PRO A 412 -12.55 8.21 10.61
CA PRO A 412 -13.85 7.83 10.03
C PRO A 412 -15.04 8.60 10.60
N GLY A 413 -14.98 8.94 11.88
CA GLY A 413 -16.02 9.74 12.56
C GLY A 413 -15.92 11.25 12.32
N LEU A 414 -14.91 11.76 11.61
CA LEU A 414 -14.80 13.19 11.34
C LEU A 414 -15.83 13.60 10.28
N GLN A 415 -16.60 14.63 10.59
CA GLN A 415 -17.47 15.29 9.61
C GLN A 415 -16.62 16.08 8.63
N ALA A 416 -16.45 15.56 7.42
CA ALA A 416 -15.57 16.11 6.40
C ALA A 416 -16.25 16.17 5.01
N PRO A 417 -17.37 16.90 4.87
CA PRO A 417 -18.03 17.05 3.57
C PRO A 417 -17.15 17.87 2.64
N VAL A 418 -17.21 17.55 1.34
CA VAL A 418 -16.52 18.35 0.32
C VAL A 418 -17.03 19.80 0.30
N ALA A 419 -16.11 20.74 0.13
CA ALA A 419 -16.45 22.15 0.07
C ALA A 419 -16.97 22.56 -1.30
N PHE A 420 -16.41 21.97 -2.36
CA PHE A 420 -16.75 22.30 -3.75
C PHE A 420 -16.80 21.03 -4.60
N PRO A 421 -17.70 20.98 -5.60
CA PRO A 421 -18.78 21.96 -5.81
C PRO A 421 -19.87 21.84 -4.74
N TYR A 422 -20.48 22.93 -4.39
CA TYR A 422 -21.58 22.95 -3.39
C TYR A 422 -22.79 22.08 -3.73
N SER A 423 -22.88 21.59 -4.95
CA SER A 423 -23.94 20.66 -5.39
C SER A 423 -23.80 19.23 -4.84
N LEU A 424 -22.71 18.92 -4.12
CA LEU A 424 -22.42 17.58 -3.61
C LEU A 424 -22.27 17.55 -2.07
N PRO A 425 -23.26 18.00 -1.30
CA PRO A 425 -23.12 18.13 0.16
C PRO A 425 -23.04 16.78 0.89
N THR A 426 -23.27 15.69 0.19
CA THR A 426 -23.21 14.33 0.74
C THR A 426 -21.92 13.60 0.40
N GLU A 427 -20.98 14.24 -0.30
CA GLU A 427 -19.70 13.63 -0.63
C GLU A 427 -18.64 13.99 0.43
N ALA A 428 -17.79 13.01 0.76
CA ALA A 428 -16.74 13.17 1.76
C ALA A 428 -15.41 13.61 1.12
N SER A 429 -14.52 14.14 1.96
CA SER A 429 -13.15 14.47 1.57
C SER A 429 -12.43 13.28 0.94
N THR A 430 -11.62 13.56 -0.08
CA THR A 430 -10.73 12.57 -0.69
C THR A 430 -9.70 11.99 0.31
N LEU A 431 -9.47 12.66 1.43
CA LEU A 431 -8.53 12.21 2.48
C LEU A 431 -9.20 11.45 3.62
N GLY A 432 -10.43 10.99 3.45
CA GLY A 432 -11.15 10.22 4.45
C GLY A 432 -12.16 11.05 5.25
N GLY A 433 -12.45 10.60 6.46
CA GLY A 433 -13.59 11.12 7.22
C GLY A 433 -14.90 10.53 6.72
N GLY A 434 -15.97 11.24 6.92
CA GLY A 434 -17.30 10.84 6.48
C GLY A 434 -18.26 12.02 6.37
N VAL A 435 -19.44 11.75 5.85
CA VAL A 435 -20.59 12.64 5.93
C VAL A 435 -21.64 12.00 6.82
N TRP A 436 -21.95 12.64 7.92
CA TRP A 436 -22.79 12.12 8.97
C TRP A 436 -24.05 12.97 9.14
N GLN A 437 -25.19 12.33 9.22
CA GLN A 437 -26.46 12.95 9.56
C GLN A 437 -26.77 12.66 11.03
N ASP A 438 -27.00 13.71 11.80
CA ASP A 438 -27.54 13.60 13.16
C ASP A 438 -29.03 13.26 13.09
N ASN A 439 -29.45 12.17 13.70
CA ASN A 439 -30.85 11.74 13.75
C ASN A 439 -31.62 12.35 14.94
N PHE A 440 -30.96 13.15 15.76
CA PHE A 440 -31.52 13.81 16.94
C PHE A 440 -32.09 12.89 18.03
N ASP A 441 -31.71 11.60 17.99
CA ASP A 441 -32.09 10.56 18.95
C ASP A 441 -30.87 9.90 19.61
N GLY A 442 -29.69 10.49 19.46
CA GLY A 442 -28.42 9.95 19.93
C GLY A 442 -27.75 8.99 18.93
N THR A 443 -28.34 8.86 17.74
CA THR A 443 -27.76 8.08 16.65
C THR A 443 -27.35 8.97 15.47
N TYR A 444 -26.49 8.44 14.63
CA TYR A 444 -25.96 9.10 13.44
C TYR A 444 -26.03 8.15 12.25
N THR A 445 -26.57 8.63 11.15
CA THR A 445 -26.56 7.90 9.87
C THR A 445 -25.32 8.29 9.06
N GLN A 446 -24.53 7.32 8.67
CA GLN A 446 -23.42 7.54 7.75
C GLN A 446 -23.96 7.72 6.33
N LEU A 447 -23.99 8.95 5.85
CA LEU A 447 -24.44 9.23 4.48
C LEU A 447 -23.37 8.85 3.46
N ARG A 448 -22.11 9.03 3.82
CA ARG A 448 -20.95 8.71 2.99
C ARG A 448 -19.75 8.34 3.86
N ASP A 449 -18.99 7.38 3.40
CA ASP A 449 -17.69 7.02 3.95
C ASP A 449 -16.61 7.50 2.97
N GLY A 450 -15.71 8.34 3.44
CA GLY A 450 -14.62 8.87 2.61
C GLY A 450 -13.58 7.84 2.18
N TYR A 451 -13.59 6.67 2.83
CA TYR A 451 -12.65 5.59 2.49
C TYR A 451 -13.13 4.66 1.39
N PHE A 452 -14.44 4.56 1.16
CA PHE A 452 -15.03 3.46 0.37
C PHE A 452 -15.40 3.85 -1.05
N VAL A 453 -15.35 5.11 -1.36
CA VAL A 453 -15.71 5.54 -2.70
C VAL A 453 -14.71 6.58 -3.12
N PRO A 454 -14.33 6.58 -4.38
CA PRO A 454 -13.51 7.62 -4.89
C PRO A 454 -14.12 8.95 -4.45
N ALA A 455 -13.43 9.62 -3.57
CA ALA A 455 -13.90 10.87 -3.02
C ALA A 455 -13.77 11.96 -4.09
N THR A 456 -14.68 12.89 -4.04
CA THR A 456 -14.91 13.81 -5.14
C THR A 456 -14.21 15.14 -4.99
N GLY A 457 -13.54 15.38 -3.85
CA GLY A 457 -12.87 16.66 -3.65
C GLY A 457 -12.32 16.84 -2.24
N TYR A 458 -12.13 18.10 -1.86
CA TYR A 458 -11.53 18.50 -0.60
C TYR A 458 -12.57 19.10 0.35
N SER A 459 -12.46 18.78 1.64
CA SER A 459 -13.27 19.41 2.68
C SER A 459 -12.83 20.86 2.92
N TYR A 460 -13.66 21.60 3.67
CA TYR A 460 -13.26 22.96 4.11
C TYR A 460 -11.96 22.94 4.94
N LEU A 461 -11.76 21.92 5.77
CA LEU A 461 -10.53 21.79 6.54
C LEU A 461 -9.32 21.54 5.62
N ASP A 462 -9.46 20.68 4.61
CA ASP A 462 -8.39 20.46 3.62
C ASP A 462 -8.02 21.78 2.93
N LEU A 463 -9.00 22.51 2.44
CA LEU A 463 -8.76 23.76 1.72
C LEU A 463 -8.12 24.84 2.62
N TYR A 464 -8.47 24.86 3.91
CA TYR A 464 -7.79 25.73 4.88
C TYR A 464 -6.32 25.33 5.04
N LEU A 465 -6.05 24.05 5.23
CA LEU A 465 -4.67 23.54 5.35
C LEU A 465 -3.85 23.76 4.07
N MET A 466 -4.48 23.67 2.90
CA MET A 466 -3.90 24.07 1.62
C MET A 466 -3.62 25.59 1.53
N GLY A 467 -4.20 26.39 2.41
CA GLY A 467 -4.13 27.86 2.37
C GLY A 467 -5.01 28.47 1.29
N LEU A 468 -6.04 27.76 0.83
CA LEU A 468 -6.93 28.22 -0.25
C LEU A 468 -8.17 28.94 0.27
N ILE A 469 -8.52 28.75 1.54
CA ILE A 469 -9.57 29.48 2.23
C ILE A 469 -9.06 30.03 3.58
N SER A 470 -9.74 31.06 4.09
CA SER A 470 -9.46 31.61 5.40
C SER A 470 -10.06 30.76 6.53
N ALA A 471 -9.56 30.92 7.75
CA ALA A 471 -10.16 30.28 8.92
C ALA A 471 -11.64 30.65 9.11
N ALA A 472 -12.04 31.86 8.72
CA ALA A 472 -13.43 32.33 8.83
C ALA A 472 -14.39 31.61 7.87
N GLU A 473 -13.88 30.98 6.82
CA GLU A 473 -14.69 30.23 5.85
C GLU A 473 -14.88 28.77 6.26
N VAL A 474 -14.13 28.25 7.24
CA VAL A 474 -14.29 26.88 7.73
C VAL A 474 -15.49 26.80 8.66
N PRO A 475 -16.57 26.10 8.29
CA PRO A 475 -17.71 25.96 9.17
C PRO A 475 -17.36 25.12 10.40
N GLU A 476 -18.17 25.24 11.42
CA GLU A 476 -18.12 24.33 12.56
C GLU A 476 -18.38 22.89 12.08
N PHE A 477 -17.61 21.96 12.60
CA PHE A 477 -17.76 20.53 12.31
C PHE A 477 -17.71 19.70 13.60
N PHE A 478 -17.71 18.39 13.50
CA PHE A 478 -17.63 17.51 14.67
C PHE A 478 -16.86 16.24 14.35
N ILE A 479 -16.44 15.58 15.40
CA ILE A 479 -15.91 14.21 15.33
C ILE A 479 -16.76 13.29 16.21
N LEU A 480 -17.13 12.14 15.66
CA LEU A 480 -17.79 11.05 16.35
C LEU A 480 -16.75 10.06 16.88
N LYS A 481 -16.83 9.75 18.16
CA LYS A 481 -15.99 8.77 18.84
C LYS A 481 -16.82 7.58 19.28
N ASN A 482 -16.17 6.47 19.55
CA ASN A 482 -16.82 5.26 20.08
C ASN A 482 -18.00 4.79 19.21
N LEU A 483 -17.79 4.80 17.89
CA LEU A 483 -18.79 4.39 16.90
C LEU A 483 -19.21 2.94 17.12
N VAL A 484 -20.49 2.71 17.43
CA VAL A 484 -21.09 1.38 17.54
C VAL A 484 -22.25 1.27 16.56
N ARG A 485 -22.15 0.36 15.61
CA ARG A 485 -23.20 0.15 14.62
C ARG A 485 -24.43 -0.45 15.28
N VAL A 486 -25.60 0.18 15.13
CA VAL A 486 -26.86 -0.24 15.73
C VAL A 486 -27.92 -0.64 14.71
N GLY A 487 -27.74 -0.34 13.44
CA GLY A 487 -28.72 -0.70 12.40
C GLY A 487 -28.38 -0.15 11.02
N LYS A 488 -29.45 -0.05 10.21
CA LYS A 488 -29.44 0.59 8.89
C LYS A 488 -30.72 1.40 8.73
N ASP A 489 -30.64 2.50 7.98
CA ASP A 489 -31.81 3.26 7.57
C ASP A 489 -32.59 2.55 6.44
N THR A 490 -33.68 3.16 5.97
CA THR A 490 -34.52 2.66 4.89
C THR A 490 -33.80 2.56 3.54
N ASN A 491 -32.68 3.26 3.38
CA ASN A 491 -31.84 3.24 2.19
C ASN A 491 -30.66 2.26 2.35
N GLY A 492 -30.61 1.49 3.45
CA GLY A 492 -29.53 0.55 3.75
C GLY A 492 -28.27 1.19 4.32
N ARG A 493 -28.27 2.49 4.62
CA ARG A 493 -27.14 3.21 5.18
C ARG A 493 -26.94 2.83 6.65
N PRO A 494 -25.70 2.62 7.12
CA PRO A 494 -25.45 2.21 8.47
C PRO A 494 -25.77 3.35 9.48
N ILE A 495 -26.37 2.95 10.60
CA ILE A 495 -26.68 3.83 11.74
C ILE A 495 -25.78 3.45 12.90
N PHE A 496 -25.24 4.44 13.57
CA PHE A 496 -24.33 4.27 14.71
C PHE A 496 -24.80 5.09 15.92
N THR A 497 -24.55 4.57 17.12
CA THR A 497 -24.43 5.41 18.32
C THR A 497 -22.99 5.89 18.41
N ALA A 498 -22.78 7.10 18.90
CA ALA A 498 -21.45 7.68 19.05
C ALA A 498 -21.44 8.83 20.07
N GLU A 499 -20.27 9.17 20.55
CA GLU A 499 -20.03 10.40 21.32
C GLU A 499 -19.62 11.51 20.35
N ARG A 500 -20.46 12.56 20.29
CA ARG A 500 -20.20 13.72 19.42
C ARG A 500 -19.36 14.76 20.15
N THR A 501 -18.24 15.12 19.56
CA THR A 501 -17.43 16.25 20.00
C THR A 501 -17.46 17.33 18.92
N LYS A 502 -17.92 18.52 19.30
CA LYS A 502 -17.89 19.71 18.44
C LYS A 502 -16.44 20.16 18.25
N VAL A 503 -16.11 20.58 17.04
CA VAL A 503 -14.78 21.09 16.66
C VAL A 503 -14.96 22.38 15.86
N THR A 504 -14.12 23.34 16.14
CA THR A 504 -14.02 24.59 15.38
C THR A 504 -12.62 24.73 14.82
N ILE A 505 -12.45 25.57 13.82
CA ILE A 505 -11.12 25.87 13.28
C ILE A 505 -10.21 26.51 14.35
N GLN A 506 -10.78 27.21 15.34
CA GLN A 506 -10.00 27.80 16.43
C GLN A 506 -9.40 26.72 17.35
N ASP A 507 -10.07 25.57 17.50
CA ASP A 507 -9.53 24.44 18.26
C ASP A 507 -8.35 23.80 17.54
N VAL A 508 -8.39 23.77 16.19
CA VAL A 508 -7.25 23.33 15.37
C VAL A 508 -6.10 24.33 15.46
N ILE A 509 -6.37 25.62 15.33
CA ILE A 509 -5.36 26.67 15.47
C ILE A 509 -4.75 26.67 16.89
N ALA A 510 -5.53 26.38 17.91
CA ALA A 510 -5.02 26.28 19.28
C ALA A 510 -4.08 25.09 19.49
N ALA A 511 -4.21 24.03 18.69
CA ALA A 511 -3.33 22.87 18.72
C ALA A 511 -2.07 23.06 17.86
N GLU A 512 -2.24 23.52 16.63
CA GLU A 512 -1.20 23.50 15.59
C GLU A 512 -0.61 24.88 15.27
N GLY A 513 -1.20 25.94 15.78
CA GLY A 513 -0.92 27.31 15.36
C GLY A 513 -1.69 27.71 14.09
N PRO A 514 -1.64 28.99 13.72
CA PRO A 514 -2.28 29.48 12.50
C PRO A 514 -1.57 28.91 11.26
N ARG A 515 -2.36 28.65 10.20
CA ARG A 515 -1.83 28.28 8.89
C ARG A 515 -1.06 29.47 8.30
N LEU A 516 0.23 29.30 8.08
CA LEU A 516 1.08 30.28 7.41
C LEU A 516 1.84 29.61 6.25
N PRO A 517 2.03 30.32 5.11
CA PRO A 517 1.44 31.62 4.75
C PRO A 517 -0.09 31.60 4.82
N ASP A 518 -0.70 32.72 5.15
CA ASP A 518 -2.15 32.86 5.18
C ASP A 518 -2.78 32.74 3.78
N VAL A 519 -4.12 32.88 3.74
CA VAL A 519 -4.89 32.73 2.49
C VAL A 519 -4.45 33.71 1.39
N ASP A 520 -4.01 34.91 1.74
CA ASP A 520 -3.61 35.93 0.75
C ASP A 520 -2.19 35.72 0.22
N HIS A 521 -1.35 35.01 0.94
CA HIS A 521 0.06 34.80 0.61
C HIS A 521 0.39 33.34 0.23
N SER A 522 -0.59 32.43 0.29
CA SER A 522 -0.42 31.04 -0.08
C SER A 522 -0.30 30.84 -1.59
N GLN A 523 0.41 29.80 -1.97
CA GLN A 523 0.56 29.42 -3.38
C GLN A 523 -0.81 29.13 -4.02
N ARG A 524 -1.04 29.68 -5.20
CA ARG A 524 -2.29 29.54 -5.97
C ARG A 524 -2.08 28.91 -7.34
N LYS A 525 -0.85 28.84 -7.80
CA LYS A 525 -0.49 28.26 -9.10
C LYS A 525 0.43 27.10 -8.88
N PHE A 526 0.05 25.97 -9.41
CA PHE A 526 0.78 24.72 -9.29
C PHE A 526 1.10 24.15 -10.66
N ASN A 527 2.16 23.37 -10.75
CA ASN A 527 2.54 22.65 -11.96
C ASN A 527 2.80 21.18 -11.64
N ILE A 528 2.17 20.26 -12.37
CA ILE A 528 2.38 18.82 -12.26
C ILE A 528 3.06 18.27 -13.51
N GLY A 529 4.09 17.48 -13.36
CA GLY A 529 4.67 16.70 -14.43
C GLY A 529 3.98 15.34 -14.54
N ILE A 530 3.35 15.05 -15.67
CA ILE A 530 2.81 13.72 -15.97
C ILE A 530 3.89 12.93 -16.69
N VAL A 531 4.42 11.94 -16.01
CA VAL A 531 5.60 11.16 -16.41
C VAL A 531 5.17 9.79 -16.88
N VAL A 532 5.52 9.44 -18.09
CA VAL A 532 5.37 8.09 -18.65
C VAL A 532 6.73 7.40 -18.58
N VAL A 533 6.80 6.34 -17.78
CA VAL A 533 8.02 5.55 -17.59
C VAL A 533 7.97 4.35 -18.51
N VAL A 534 9.06 4.12 -19.25
CA VAL A 534 9.21 2.97 -20.15
C VAL A 534 10.53 2.25 -19.87
N GLU A 535 10.56 0.95 -20.14
CA GLU A 535 11.77 0.16 -20.03
C GLU A 535 12.82 0.59 -21.07
N HIS A 536 14.06 0.21 -20.84
CA HIS A 536 15.18 0.47 -21.75
C HIS A 536 14.87 0.01 -23.18
N GLY A 537 15.12 0.88 -24.13
CA GLY A 537 14.89 0.61 -25.56
C GLY A 537 13.41 0.62 -25.98
N GLN A 538 12.50 0.94 -25.08
CA GLN A 538 11.07 0.99 -25.36
C GLN A 538 10.59 2.43 -25.57
N SER A 539 9.48 2.55 -26.27
CA SER A 539 8.72 3.80 -26.42
C SER A 539 7.34 3.65 -25.82
N PRO A 540 6.76 4.73 -25.29
CA PRO A 540 5.40 4.65 -24.74
C PRO A 540 4.42 4.12 -25.77
N SER A 541 3.61 3.13 -25.38
CA SER A 541 2.51 2.64 -26.20
C SER A 541 1.52 3.76 -26.53
N HIS A 542 0.75 3.57 -27.59
CA HIS A 542 -0.31 4.54 -27.92
C HIS A 542 -1.32 4.61 -26.79
N GLU A 543 -1.72 3.46 -26.26
CA GLU A 543 -2.70 3.37 -25.18
C GLU A 543 -2.23 4.10 -23.92
N LEU A 544 -1.01 3.86 -23.46
CA LEU A 544 -0.45 4.55 -22.30
C LEU A 544 -0.37 6.07 -22.53
N THR A 545 0.02 6.49 -23.73
CA THR A 545 0.10 7.91 -24.10
C THR A 545 -1.28 8.58 -24.05
N GLU A 546 -2.31 7.95 -24.62
CA GLU A 546 -3.68 8.47 -24.60
C GLU A 546 -4.28 8.52 -23.20
N ARG A 547 -4.05 7.47 -22.40
CA ARG A 547 -4.50 7.43 -21.00
C ARG A 547 -3.84 8.51 -20.16
N ALA A 548 -2.52 8.66 -20.25
CA ALA A 548 -1.78 9.68 -19.51
C ALA A 548 -2.23 11.11 -19.90
N ASN A 549 -2.48 11.37 -21.20
CA ASN A 549 -3.05 12.62 -21.65
C ASN A 549 -4.48 12.86 -21.14
N GLY A 550 -5.30 11.82 -21.13
CA GLY A 550 -6.66 11.89 -20.58
C GLY A 550 -6.65 12.23 -19.09
N ILE A 551 -5.77 11.58 -18.31
CA ILE A 551 -5.58 11.88 -16.90
C ILE A 551 -5.13 13.33 -16.72
N ARG A 552 -4.12 13.78 -17.49
CA ARG A 552 -3.60 15.15 -17.45
C ARG A 552 -4.71 16.20 -17.62
N GLN A 553 -5.53 16.04 -18.65
CA GLN A 553 -6.62 16.97 -18.94
C GLN A 553 -7.68 16.97 -17.83
N LYS A 554 -8.11 15.78 -17.43
CA LYS A 554 -9.13 15.60 -16.38
C LYS A 554 -8.64 16.07 -15.01
N TRP A 555 -7.35 15.91 -14.72
CA TRP A 555 -6.75 16.38 -13.48
C TRP A 555 -6.81 17.90 -13.34
N ILE A 556 -6.50 18.64 -14.39
CA ILE A 556 -6.58 20.11 -14.37
C ILE A 556 -8.01 20.57 -14.04
N GLU A 557 -9.01 20.00 -14.74
CA GLU A 557 -10.42 20.29 -14.50
C GLU A 557 -10.88 19.92 -13.09
N TYR A 558 -10.47 18.75 -12.61
CA TYR A 558 -10.75 18.29 -11.24
C TYR A 558 -10.17 19.25 -10.20
N TRP A 559 -8.89 19.60 -10.32
CA TRP A 559 -8.22 20.49 -9.40
C TRP A 559 -8.93 21.86 -9.29
N GLU A 560 -9.21 22.49 -10.41
CA GLU A 560 -9.91 23.77 -10.42
C GLU A 560 -11.30 23.69 -9.80
N THR A 561 -12.04 22.66 -10.13
CA THR A 561 -13.39 22.44 -9.60
C THR A 561 -13.37 22.19 -8.09
N THR A 562 -12.53 21.29 -7.62
CA THR A 562 -12.52 20.86 -6.21
C THR A 562 -11.85 21.87 -5.28
N THR A 563 -11.05 22.77 -5.83
CA THR A 563 -10.51 23.93 -5.10
C THR A 563 -11.43 25.16 -5.19
N GLY A 564 -12.59 25.05 -5.84
CA GLY A 564 -13.52 26.17 -6.02
C GLY A 564 -12.93 27.29 -6.87
N HIS A 565 -12.11 26.97 -7.86
CA HIS A 565 -11.36 27.90 -8.72
C HIS A 565 -10.43 28.86 -7.94
N ARG A 566 -10.05 28.49 -6.73
CA ARG A 566 -9.15 29.30 -5.89
C ARG A 566 -7.67 29.03 -6.16
N ALA A 567 -7.38 27.93 -6.84
CA ALA A 567 -6.06 27.57 -7.31
C ALA A 567 -6.13 27.04 -8.75
N SER A 568 -5.08 27.26 -9.50
CA SER A 568 -4.91 26.70 -10.85
C SER A 568 -3.81 25.65 -10.87
N MET A 569 -3.96 24.69 -11.76
CA MET A 569 -2.99 23.64 -12.03
C MET A 569 -2.59 23.69 -13.50
N THR A 570 -1.31 23.64 -13.77
CA THR A 570 -0.78 23.40 -15.12
C THR A 570 -0.12 22.02 -15.14
N ALA A 571 -0.09 21.40 -16.30
CA ALA A 571 0.65 20.17 -16.54
C ALA A 571 1.50 20.36 -17.81
N ASN A 572 2.57 21.17 -17.67
CA ASN A 572 3.40 21.57 -18.78
C ASN A 572 4.88 21.29 -18.46
N PRO A 573 5.53 20.38 -19.22
CA PRO A 573 6.95 20.06 -19.04
C PRO A 573 7.90 21.07 -19.67
N ARG A 574 7.41 22.10 -20.40
CA ARG A 574 8.21 23.09 -21.12
C ARG A 574 8.53 24.33 -20.29
#